data_c1020868103b616b7611f94aa6e4fed4
#
_entry.id   c1020868103b616b7611f94aa6e4fed4
#
_cell.length_a   1.000
_cell.length_b   1.000
_cell.length_c   1.000
_cell.angle_alpha   90.00
_cell.angle_beta   90.00
_cell.angle_gamma   90.00
#
_symmetry.space_group_name_H-M   'P 1'
#
loop_
_entity.id
_entity.type
_entity.pdbx_description
1 polymer ?
#
loop_
_entity_poly.entity_id
_entity_poly.type
_entity_poly.pdbx_seq_one_letter_code
_entity_poly.pdbx_strand_id
1 'polypeptide(L)'
;MRREWGMGFRFFKSKSIAKGLRIGISKRGLSANIGGRGHSISLGSQGVYLNLSIPGTGISYRTKLKGPGSGASSKSGGAAREMPKGVQVVLREDGTYEYSDQSGEPIRDQALVRRISALPEVKAKKEELSAQYRQDQQDKAKQLNSQMDSFVHIASLSPKVRRSLSQDTSSKDDPETIMRGIDECIDAMMLPVEIAVSYELRGSELWVDLDLPELEDLPDKEYVTLASGALRQRSRTQEALRDDYAKCVYGVSIFVAASLFDSSPGIERIVVSGRTQRRDREGRICDEYIISVKYTRPAFEATDLTSIDPEAFFLSFENRCLTTKTKLFKVIRPFDPHEG
;
A
#
# COMPACT_ATOMS: atom_id res chain seq x y z
N MET A 1 -28.31 -24.24 24.56
CA MET A 1 -29.19 -23.54 23.61
C MET A 1 -28.29 -22.55 22.85
N ARG A 2 -27.93 -22.86 21.62
CA ARG A 2 -27.20 -21.94 20.74
C ARG A 2 -28.19 -20.88 20.29
N ARG A 3 -27.98 -19.62 20.67
CA ARG A 3 -28.69 -18.49 20.08
C ARG A 3 -28.00 -18.18 18.74
N GLU A 4 -28.72 -18.41 17.65
CA GLU A 4 -28.31 -17.98 16.32
C GLU A 4 -28.40 -16.44 16.29
N TRP A 5 -27.26 -15.82 16.11
CA TRP A 5 -27.14 -14.41 15.81
C TRP A 5 -27.55 -14.20 14.37
N GLY A 6 -28.55 -13.40 14.11
CA GLY A 6 -28.85 -12.92 12.77
C GLY A 6 -27.80 -11.93 12.32
N MET A 7 -26.60 -12.43 11.97
CA MET A 7 -25.48 -11.61 11.52
C MET A 7 -25.44 -11.59 10.01
N GLY A 8 -25.57 -10.43 9.44
CA GLY A 8 -25.21 -10.20 8.04
C GLY A 8 -23.69 -10.14 7.91
N PHE A 9 -23.05 -11.28 7.60
CA PHE A 9 -21.63 -11.30 7.23
C PHE A 9 -21.46 -10.87 5.79
N ARG A 10 -20.62 -9.86 5.53
CA ARG A 10 -20.18 -9.52 4.18
C ARG A 10 -18.66 -9.40 4.12
N PHE A 11 -18.07 -10.17 3.21
CA PHE A 11 -16.65 -10.07 2.85
C PHE A 11 -16.45 -8.99 1.81
N PHE A 12 -15.51 -8.09 2.07
CA PHE A 12 -15.13 -7.06 1.13
C PHE A 12 -13.74 -7.33 0.56
N LYS A 13 -13.63 -7.37 -0.77
CA LYS A 13 -12.38 -7.60 -1.50
C LYS A 13 -12.10 -6.41 -2.40
N SER A 14 -11.13 -5.56 -2.04
CA SER A 14 -10.76 -4.43 -2.89
C SER A 14 -9.85 -4.86 -4.04
N LYS A 15 -10.10 -4.37 -5.25
CA LYS A 15 -9.51 -4.94 -6.46
C LYS A 15 -8.79 -3.96 -7.39
N SER A 16 -8.56 -2.71 -7.08
CA SER A 16 -7.78 -1.83 -7.96
C SER A 16 -7.31 -0.55 -7.29
N ILE A 17 -6.02 -0.28 -7.31
CA ILE A 17 -5.40 0.85 -6.61
C ILE A 17 -5.18 2.08 -7.51
N ALA A 18 -5.03 1.95 -8.83
CA ALA A 18 -4.94 3.09 -9.75
C ALA A 18 -5.09 2.69 -11.23
N LYS A 19 -5.39 3.66 -12.12
CA LYS A 19 -5.37 3.46 -13.58
C LYS A 19 -3.98 3.01 -14.02
N GLY A 20 -3.85 1.76 -14.48
CA GLY A 20 -2.61 1.21 -15.04
C GLY A 20 -1.75 0.37 -14.07
N LEU A 21 -2.10 0.31 -12.77
CA LEU A 21 -1.39 -0.54 -11.80
C LEU A 21 -2.31 -1.68 -11.34
N ARG A 22 -1.89 -2.92 -11.58
CA ARG A 22 -2.54 -4.12 -11.04
C ARG A 22 -1.56 -4.87 -10.17
N ILE A 23 -1.93 -5.14 -8.94
CA ILE A 23 -1.20 -6.02 -8.03
C ILE A 23 -1.99 -7.31 -7.90
N GLY A 24 -1.32 -8.43 -8.09
CA GLY A 24 -1.89 -9.76 -7.90
C GLY A 24 -1.15 -10.46 -6.76
N ILE A 25 -1.90 -10.95 -5.80
CA ILE A 25 -1.39 -11.85 -4.75
C ILE A 25 -1.80 -13.27 -5.11
N SER A 26 -0.84 -14.17 -5.18
CA SER A 26 -1.10 -15.59 -5.40
C SER A 26 -0.23 -16.44 -4.48
N LYS A 27 -0.60 -17.71 -4.30
CA LYS A 27 0.21 -18.70 -3.55
C LYS A 27 1.66 -18.84 -4.04
N ARG A 28 2.02 -18.20 -5.17
CA ARG A 28 3.37 -18.20 -5.79
C ARG A 28 4.13 -16.89 -5.60
N GLY A 29 3.61 -15.94 -4.80
CA GLY A 29 4.21 -14.64 -4.51
C GLY A 29 3.49 -13.45 -5.16
N LEU A 30 3.94 -12.26 -4.78
CA LEU A 30 3.48 -10.98 -5.31
C LEU A 30 3.87 -10.80 -6.77
N SER A 31 2.95 -10.31 -7.59
CA SER A 31 3.21 -9.85 -8.95
C SER A 31 2.67 -8.43 -9.12
N ALA A 32 3.50 -7.53 -9.62
CA ALA A 32 3.09 -6.19 -10.02
C ALA A 32 3.08 -6.08 -11.53
N ASN A 33 2.00 -5.55 -12.10
CA ASN A 33 1.87 -5.25 -13.52
C ASN A 33 1.67 -3.75 -13.68
N ILE A 34 2.61 -3.09 -14.32
CA ILE A 34 2.57 -1.64 -14.60
C ILE A 34 2.49 -1.46 -16.11
N GLY A 35 1.44 -0.82 -16.60
CA GLY A 35 1.34 -0.52 -18.02
C GLY A 35 -0.07 -0.14 -18.49
N GLY A 36 -0.12 0.48 -19.69
CA GLY A 36 -1.34 0.83 -20.40
C GLY A 36 -1.67 -0.15 -21.54
N ARG A 37 -2.68 0.20 -22.34
CA ARG A 37 -3.02 -0.56 -23.54
C ARG A 37 -1.82 -0.59 -24.51
N GLY A 38 -1.28 -1.79 -24.74
CA GLY A 38 -0.20 -2.04 -25.72
C GLY A 38 1.18 -2.31 -25.14
N HIS A 39 1.49 -1.90 -23.91
CA HIS A 39 2.78 -2.18 -23.26
C HIS A 39 2.62 -2.33 -21.76
N SER A 40 3.27 -3.35 -21.20
CA SER A 40 3.31 -3.56 -19.75
C SER A 40 4.60 -4.22 -19.29
N ILE A 41 5.06 -3.88 -18.11
CA ILE A 41 6.17 -4.52 -17.43
C ILE A 41 5.61 -5.38 -16.32
N SER A 42 5.97 -6.68 -16.32
CA SER A 42 5.58 -7.61 -15.26
C SER A 42 6.79 -7.93 -14.41
N LEU A 43 6.69 -7.67 -13.10
CA LEU A 43 7.66 -8.13 -12.11
C LEU A 43 7.09 -9.37 -11.42
N GLY A 44 7.84 -10.44 -11.37
CA GLY A 44 7.46 -11.67 -10.66
C GLY A 44 8.68 -12.38 -10.11
N SER A 45 8.48 -13.40 -9.28
CA SER A 45 9.54 -14.20 -8.65
C SER A 45 10.54 -14.85 -9.64
N GLN A 46 10.22 -14.85 -10.92
CA GLN A 46 11.06 -15.44 -12.00
C GLN A 46 11.79 -14.39 -12.86
N GLY A 47 11.70 -13.10 -12.52
CA GLY A 47 12.37 -12.00 -13.23
C GLY A 47 11.43 -10.94 -13.78
N VAL A 48 12.05 -9.98 -14.49
CA VAL A 48 11.36 -8.87 -15.16
C VAL A 48 11.05 -9.25 -16.60
N TYR A 49 9.80 -9.04 -17.02
CA TYR A 49 9.34 -9.30 -18.38
C TYR A 49 8.74 -8.04 -18.98
N LEU A 50 9.16 -7.69 -20.17
CA LEU A 50 8.49 -6.67 -21.01
C LEU A 50 7.45 -7.38 -21.87
N ASN A 51 6.20 -6.94 -21.79
CA ASN A 51 5.12 -7.41 -22.66
C ASN A 51 4.72 -6.25 -23.58
N LEU A 52 4.79 -6.47 -24.87
CA LEU A 52 4.29 -5.57 -25.89
C LEU A 52 3.10 -6.25 -26.58
N SER A 53 1.99 -5.57 -26.69
CA SER A 53 0.82 -6.06 -27.43
C SER A 53 0.26 -4.98 -28.32
N ILE A 54 -0.14 -5.36 -29.52
CA ILE A 54 -0.82 -4.46 -30.48
C ILE A 54 -2.33 -4.62 -30.23
N PRO A 55 -3.01 -3.57 -29.71
CA PRO A 55 -4.43 -3.67 -29.41
C PRO A 55 -5.24 -4.00 -30.68
N GLY A 56 -6.13 -4.99 -30.59
CA GLY A 56 -7.03 -5.38 -31.68
C GLY A 56 -6.51 -6.45 -32.65
N THR A 57 -5.24 -6.84 -32.58
CA THR A 57 -4.65 -7.83 -33.51
C THR A 57 -4.38 -9.21 -32.89
N GLY A 58 -4.49 -9.35 -31.57
CA GLY A 58 -4.16 -10.60 -30.87
C GLY A 58 -2.65 -10.92 -30.83
N ILE A 59 -1.80 -10.05 -31.38
CA ILE A 59 -0.34 -10.24 -31.42
C ILE A 59 0.24 -9.68 -30.12
N SER A 60 0.94 -10.54 -29.37
CA SER A 60 1.69 -10.14 -28.17
C SER A 60 3.12 -10.70 -28.23
N TYR A 61 4.08 -9.85 -27.84
CA TYR A 61 5.49 -10.22 -27.71
C TYR A 61 5.89 -10.11 -26.25
N ARG A 62 6.50 -11.17 -25.70
CA ARG A 62 7.00 -11.20 -24.33
C ARG A 62 8.48 -11.54 -24.36
N THR A 63 9.31 -10.64 -23.81
CA THR A 63 10.75 -10.89 -23.67
C THR A 63 11.16 -10.81 -22.21
N LYS A 64 12.06 -11.72 -21.80
CA LYS A 64 12.70 -11.68 -20.49
C LYS A 64 13.90 -10.74 -20.61
N LEU A 65 13.92 -9.66 -19.81
CA LEU A 65 15.08 -8.81 -19.71
C LEU A 65 16.17 -9.61 -18.98
N LYS A 66 17.17 -10.07 -19.72
CA LYS A 66 18.29 -10.87 -19.19
C LYS A 66 19.06 -10.05 -18.16
N GLY A 67 19.27 -10.64 -16.98
CA GLY A 67 20.24 -10.16 -16.00
C GLY A 67 21.69 -10.29 -16.51
N PRO A 68 22.64 -9.60 -15.88
CA PRO A 68 24.01 -9.48 -16.37
C PRO A 68 24.76 -10.81 -16.27
N GLY A 69 25.36 -11.23 -17.36
CA GLY A 69 26.31 -12.36 -17.34
C GLY A 69 26.49 -13.08 -18.66
N SER A 70 27.42 -12.66 -19.46
CA SER A 70 28.53 -13.45 -20.00
C SER A 70 29.20 -12.64 -21.12
N GLY A 71 30.40 -12.17 -20.83
CA GLY A 71 31.27 -11.53 -21.79
C GLY A 71 31.97 -12.58 -22.65
N ALA A 72 32.03 -12.32 -23.93
CA ALA A 72 33.04 -12.90 -24.78
C ALA A 72 34.09 -11.85 -25.11
N SER A 73 35.27 -12.06 -24.59
CA SER A 73 36.47 -11.27 -24.88
C SER A 73 36.92 -11.52 -26.30
N SER A 74 36.97 -10.51 -27.15
CA SER A 74 37.80 -10.49 -28.34
C SER A 74 38.84 -9.38 -28.22
N LYS A 75 40.11 -9.78 -28.07
CA LYS A 75 41.26 -8.92 -28.23
C LYS A 75 41.41 -8.52 -29.70
N SER A 76 41.41 -7.24 -29.99
CA SER A 76 41.97 -6.70 -31.24
C SER A 76 42.79 -5.46 -30.93
N GLY A 77 44.02 -5.44 -31.49
CA GLY A 77 45.10 -4.54 -31.20
C GLY A 77 44.85 -3.09 -31.60
N GLY A 78 45.67 -2.22 -30.96
CA GLY A 78 45.55 -0.78 -31.01
C GLY A 78 45.97 -0.16 -32.33
N ALA A 79 45.14 0.71 -32.83
CA ALA A 79 45.46 1.93 -33.54
C ALA A 79 44.70 3.05 -32.85
N ALA A 80 45.36 4.17 -32.55
CA ALA A 80 44.70 5.32 -31.91
C ALA A 80 43.58 5.82 -32.85
N ARG A 81 42.34 5.41 -32.57
CA ARG A 81 41.17 5.85 -33.35
C ARG A 81 40.97 7.33 -33.13
N GLU A 82 40.69 8.06 -34.21
CA GLU A 82 40.31 9.47 -34.19
C GLU A 82 39.06 9.65 -33.36
N MET A 83 38.95 10.83 -32.70
CA MET A 83 37.75 11.20 -31.94
C MET A 83 36.56 11.24 -32.90
N PRO A 84 35.46 10.57 -32.59
CA PRO A 84 34.24 10.65 -33.39
C PRO A 84 33.69 12.09 -33.40
N LYS A 85 33.14 12.52 -34.54
CA LYS A 85 32.61 13.87 -34.73
C LYS A 85 31.40 14.22 -33.86
N GLY A 86 30.81 13.22 -33.19
CA GLY A 86 29.75 13.36 -32.21
C GLY A 86 29.63 12.08 -31.39
N VAL A 87 29.28 12.25 -30.13
CA VAL A 87 29.13 11.14 -29.18
C VAL A 87 27.78 11.24 -28.50
N GLN A 88 27.04 10.14 -28.49
CA GLN A 88 25.85 9.98 -27.66
C GLN A 88 26.24 9.27 -26.37
N VAL A 89 25.74 9.78 -25.24
CA VAL A 89 25.94 9.19 -23.92
C VAL A 89 24.58 8.81 -23.37
N VAL A 90 24.42 7.55 -23.05
CA VAL A 90 23.17 7.01 -22.46
C VAL A 90 23.50 6.39 -21.11
N LEU A 91 22.70 6.69 -20.11
CA LEU A 91 22.73 6.01 -18.82
C LEU A 91 21.74 4.84 -18.85
N ARG A 92 22.25 3.63 -18.64
CA ARG A 92 21.44 2.40 -18.61
C ARG A 92 20.71 2.23 -17.28
N GLU A 93 19.72 1.35 -17.25
CA GLU A 93 18.97 1.02 -16.05
C GLU A 93 19.80 0.42 -14.91
N ASP A 94 20.96 -0.15 -15.21
CA ASP A 94 21.93 -0.67 -14.24
C ASP A 94 22.87 0.41 -13.68
N GLY A 95 22.69 1.68 -14.07
CA GLY A 95 23.53 2.79 -13.66
C GLY A 95 24.84 2.91 -14.41
N THR A 96 25.07 2.13 -15.48
CA THR A 96 26.27 2.19 -16.32
C THR A 96 26.06 3.14 -17.49
N TYR A 97 27.17 3.80 -17.92
CA TYR A 97 27.15 4.67 -19.09
C TYR A 97 27.53 3.92 -20.35
N GLU A 98 26.74 4.05 -21.38
CA GLU A 98 27.02 3.58 -22.71
C GLU A 98 27.35 4.78 -23.62
N TYR A 99 28.34 4.59 -24.46
CA TYR A 99 28.81 5.59 -25.41
C TYR A 99 28.64 5.05 -26.83
N SER A 100 28.03 5.85 -27.70
CA SER A 100 27.88 5.53 -29.11
C SER A 100 28.29 6.74 -29.97
N ASP A 101 28.63 6.48 -31.23
CA ASP A 101 28.90 7.50 -32.22
C ASP A 101 27.59 8.07 -32.79
N GLN A 102 27.69 9.00 -33.76
CA GLN A 102 26.52 9.63 -34.41
C GLN A 102 25.62 8.64 -35.15
N SER A 103 26.17 7.46 -35.57
CA SER A 103 25.38 6.42 -36.23
C SER A 103 24.69 5.47 -35.26
N GLY A 104 24.94 5.64 -33.96
CA GLY A 104 24.40 4.76 -32.90
C GLY A 104 25.26 3.51 -32.66
N GLU A 105 26.42 3.40 -33.29
CA GLU A 105 27.35 2.28 -33.08
C GLU A 105 28.04 2.42 -31.72
N PRO A 106 28.02 1.39 -30.84
CA PRO A 106 28.61 1.45 -29.53
C PRO A 106 30.15 1.56 -29.57
N ILE A 107 30.72 2.53 -28.86
CA ILE A 107 32.14 2.75 -28.70
C ILE A 107 32.65 1.79 -27.62
N ARG A 108 33.34 0.73 -28.03
CA ARG A 108 33.86 -0.34 -27.14
C ARG A 108 35.30 -0.15 -26.72
N ASP A 109 36.04 0.77 -27.37
CA ASP A 109 37.44 1.06 -27.06
C ASP A 109 37.52 1.83 -25.75
N GLN A 110 38.04 1.19 -24.69
CA GLN A 110 38.14 1.76 -23.38
C GLN A 110 39.04 3.00 -23.29
N ALA A 111 40.09 3.09 -24.11
CA ALA A 111 40.97 4.24 -24.14
C ALA A 111 40.25 5.46 -24.75
N LEU A 112 39.47 5.25 -25.79
CA LEU A 112 38.64 6.25 -26.43
C LEU A 112 37.51 6.72 -25.48
N VAL A 113 36.83 5.76 -24.81
CA VAL A 113 35.79 6.06 -23.81
C VAL A 113 36.33 6.91 -22.66
N ARG A 114 37.57 6.64 -22.17
CA ARG A 114 38.18 7.45 -21.12
C ARG A 114 38.45 8.90 -21.61
N ARG A 115 38.92 9.06 -22.84
CA ARG A 115 39.14 10.39 -23.44
C ARG A 115 37.83 11.15 -23.61
N ILE A 116 36.80 10.51 -24.12
CA ILE A 116 35.45 11.08 -24.29
C ILE A 116 34.86 11.47 -22.94
N SER A 117 34.94 10.59 -21.93
CA SER A 117 34.42 10.85 -20.58
C SER A 117 35.11 12.05 -19.88
N ALA A 118 36.33 12.42 -20.30
CA ALA A 118 37.06 13.54 -19.74
C ALA A 118 36.60 14.90 -20.30
N LEU A 119 35.89 14.91 -21.43
CA LEU A 119 35.39 16.12 -22.06
C LEU A 119 34.38 16.87 -21.13
N PRO A 120 34.49 18.20 -21.00
CA PRO A 120 33.59 18.95 -20.12
C PRO A 120 32.11 18.79 -20.47
N GLU A 121 31.77 18.77 -21.75
CA GLU A 121 30.40 18.60 -22.25
C GLU A 121 29.85 17.22 -21.88
N VAL A 122 30.69 16.18 -21.98
CA VAL A 122 30.30 14.80 -21.62
C VAL A 122 30.14 14.68 -20.11
N LYS A 123 30.96 15.34 -19.31
CA LYS A 123 30.83 15.42 -17.85
C LYS A 123 29.50 16.06 -17.45
N ALA A 124 29.21 17.23 -18.03
CA ALA A 124 27.94 17.93 -17.77
C ALA A 124 26.72 17.05 -18.14
N LYS A 125 26.77 16.39 -19.29
CA LYS A 125 25.69 15.48 -19.71
C LYS A 125 25.54 14.26 -18.80
N LYS A 126 26.64 13.73 -18.29
CA LYS A 126 26.62 12.62 -17.31
C LYS A 126 26.01 13.06 -15.99
N GLU A 127 26.31 14.28 -15.52
CA GLU A 127 25.71 14.82 -14.30
C GLU A 127 24.18 14.99 -14.46
N GLU A 128 23.75 15.56 -15.59
CA GLU A 128 22.33 15.68 -15.92
C GLU A 128 21.64 14.29 -15.93
N LEU A 129 22.18 13.34 -16.68
CA LEU A 129 21.64 11.98 -16.77
C LEU A 129 21.63 11.27 -15.40
N SER A 130 22.67 11.45 -14.59
CA SER A 130 22.73 10.84 -13.26
C SER A 130 21.73 11.47 -12.28
N ALA A 131 21.47 12.78 -12.40
CA ALA A 131 20.46 13.46 -11.62
C ALA A 131 19.04 12.96 -11.99
N GLN A 132 18.77 12.87 -13.29
CA GLN A 132 17.50 12.33 -13.81
C GLN A 132 17.30 10.87 -13.38
N TYR A 133 18.32 10.03 -13.55
CA TYR A 133 18.28 8.63 -13.10
C TYR A 133 17.98 8.51 -11.60
N ARG A 134 18.63 9.30 -10.75
CA ARG A 134 18.38 9.31 -9.31
C ARG A 134 16.93 9.66 -8.99
N GLN A 135 16.39 10.68 -9.67
CA GLN A 135 15.00 11.09 -9.52
C GLN A 135 14.06 9.96 -9.93
N ASP A 136 14.27 9.35 -11.09
CA ASP A 136 13.46 8.23 -11.59
C ASP A 136 13.49 7.03 -10.62
N GLN A 137 14.66 6.72 -10.04
CA GLN A 137 14.77 5.63 -9.05
C GLN A 137 14.07 5.97 -7.73
N GLN A 138 14.10 7.25 -7.31
CA GLN A 138 13.37 7.70 -6.13
C GLN A 138 11.85 7.59 -6.34
N ASP A 139 11.37 7.99 -7.51
CA ASP A 139 9.95 7.90 -7.84
C ASP A 139 9.48 6.44 -7.97
N LYS A 140 10.33 5.57 -8.55
CA LYS A 140 10.10 4.12 -8.54
C LYS A 140 10.06 3.57 -7.11
N ALA A 141 10.98 3.98 -6.22
CA ALA A 141 10.96 3.54 -4.83
C ALA A 141 9.67 3.97 -4.12
N LYS A 142 9.23 5.23 -4.28
CA LYS A 142 7.97 5.73 -3.74
C LYS A 142 6.78 4.92 -4.26
N GLN A 143 6.73 4.66 -5.56
CA GLN A 143 5.66 3.88 -6.18
C GLN A 143 5.61 2.44 -5.64
N LEU A 144 6.77 1.79 -5.47
CA LEU A 144 6.82 0.43 -4.94
C LEU A 144 6.49 0.36 -3.45
N ASN A 145 6.77 1.43 -2.69
CA ASN A 145 6.43 1.53 -1.28
C ASN A 145 5.00 2.04 -1.03
N SER A 146 4.31 2.56 -2.05
CA SER A 146 2.98 3.18 -1.91
C SER A 146 1.92 2.24 -1.33
N GLN A 147 2.10 0.93 -1.48
CA GLN A 147 1.22 -0.05 -0.86
C GLN A 147 1.29 0.05 0.68
N MET A 148 2.50 0.12 1.26
CA MET A 148 2.65 0.30 2.70
C MET A 148 2.09 1.65 3.15
N ASP A 149 2.36 2.71 2.39
CA ASP A 149 1.81 4.04 2.68
C ASP A 149 0.29 4.01 2.74
N SER A 150 -0.36 3.24 1.86
CA SER A 150 -1.82 3.09 1.88
C SER A 150 -2.34 2.38 3.14
N PHE A 151 -1.60 1.44 3.70
CA PHE A 151 -1.96 0.78 4.96
C PHE A 151 -1.79 1.71 6.18
N VAL A 152 -0.73 2.49 6.19
CA VAL A 152 -0.40 3.39 7.32
C VAL A 152 -1.33 4.61 7.36
N HIS A 153 -1.82 5.06 6.21
CA HIS A 153 -2.62 6.27 6.08
C HIS A 153 -4.12 6.02 5.93
N ILE A 154 -4.64 4.85 6.34
CA ILE A 154 -6.07 4.51 6.22
C ILE A 154 -6.96 5.54 6.91
N ALA A 155 -6.58 6.03 8.10
CA ALA A 155 -7.34 7.05 8.80
C ALA A 155 -7.58 8.31 7.96
N SER A 156 -6.61 8.71 7.12
CA SER A 156 -6.75 9.88 6.26
C SER A 156 -7.73 9.71 5.10
N LEU A 157 -8.16 8.48 4.82
CA LEU A 157 -9.20 8.17 3.84
C LEU A 157 -10.62 8.34 4.43
N SER A 158 -10.73 8.60 5.72
CA SER A 158 -12.00 8.73 6.42
C SER A 158 -12.86 9.84 5.82
N PRO A 159 -14.16 9.61 5.62
CA PRO A 159 -15.07 10.66 5.20
C PRO A 159 -15.18 11.71 6.31
N LYS A 160 -15.50 12.93 5.90
CA LYS A 160 -15.82 13.98 6.85
C LYS A 160 -17.22 13.75 7.41
N VAL A 161 -17.30 13.41 8.68
CA VAL A 161 -18.59 13.22 9.37
C VAL A 161 -19.35 14.55 9.40
N ARG A 162 -20.53 14.57 8.79
CA ARG A 162 -21.36 15.76 8.67
C ARG A 162 -22.04 16.05 9.99
N ARG A 163 -22.08 17.32 10.39
CA ARG A 163 -22.89 17.74 11.52
C ARG A 163 -24.35 17.47 11.22
N SER A 164 -25.01 16.79 12.13
CA SER A 164 -26.48 16.65 12.08
C SER A 164 -27.10 18.04 12.29
N LEU A 165 -27.55 18.67 11.20
CA LEU A 165 -28.23 19.98 11.25
C LEU A 165 -29.71 19.87 11.64
N SER A 166 -30.25 18.66 11.77
CA SER A 166 -31.66 18.45 12.03
C SER A 166 -31.98 18.54 13.52
N GLN A 167 -32.42 19.72 13.94
CA GLN A 167 -33.33 19.84 15.09
C GLN A 167 -34.74 19.30 14.75
N ASP A 168 -34.97 18.81 13.57
CA ASP A 168 -36.20 18.14 13.17
C ASP A 168 -36.24 16.72 13.76
N THR A 169 -36.77 16.64 14.95
CA THR A 169 -37.11 15.42 15.69
C THR A 169 -38.18 14.55 15.02
N SER A 170 -38.59 14.86 13.80
CA SER A 170 -39.68 14.15 13.09
C SER A 170 -39.23 13.02 12.17
N SER A 171 -37.92 12.85 11.92
CA SER A 171 -37.38 11.64 11.28
C SER A 171 -36.20 11.09 12.08
N LYS A 172 -36.46 10.61 13.30
CA LYS A 172 -35.58 9.56 13.85
C LYS A 172 -35.68 8.43 12.85
N ASP A 173 -34.61 8.25 12.12
CA ASP A 173 -34.53 7.21 11.09
C ASP A 173 -35.03 5.91 11.73
N ASP A 174 -36.05 5.31 11.10
CA ASP A 174 -36.53 3.99 11.45
C ASP A 174 -35.32 3.02 11.48
N PRO A 175 -35.21 2.13 12.45
CA PRO A 175 -34.09 1.18 12.55
C PRO A 175 -33.79 0.45 11.26
N GLU A 176 -34.80 0.14 10.43
CA GLU A 176 -34.62 -0.48 9.13
C GLU A 176 -33.90 0.44 8.13
N THR A 177 -34.19 1.74 8.18
CA THR A 177 -33.52 2.75 7.35
C THR A 177 -32.05 2.92 7.77
N ILE A 178 -31.79 2.96 9.08
CA ILE A 178 -30.41 3.01 9.61
C ILE A 178 -29.64 1.77 9.17
N MET A 179 -30.19 0.57 9.37
CA MET A 179 -29.52 -0.69 8.99
C MET A 179 -29.26 -0.77 7.49
N ARG A 180 -30.18 -0.34 6.64
CA ARG A 180 -29.94 -0.26 5.20
C ARG A 180 -28.81 0.69 4.85
N GLY A 181 -28.76 1.87 5.47
CA GLY A 181 -27.65 2.83 5.27
C GLY A 181 -26.31 2.27 5.72
N ILE A 182 -26.27 1.50 6.80
CA ILE A 182 -25.07 0.80 7.27
C ILE A 182 -24.64 -0.25 6.25
N ASP A 183 -25.56 -1.10 5.75
CA ASP A 183 -25.25 -2.14 4.76
C ASP A 183 -24.70 -1.53 3.47
N GLU A 184 -25.37 -0.49 2.94
CA GLU A 184 -24.90 0.24 1.76
C GLU A 184 -23.51 0.87 1.99
N CYS A 185 -23.27 1.42 3.17
CA CYS A 185 -21.98 1.98 3.55
C CYS A 185 -20.88 0.91 3.57
N ILE A 186 -21.14 -0.24 4.22
CA ILE A 186 -20.18 -1.36 4.30
C ILE A 186 -19.86 -1.89 2.89
N ASP A 187 -20.89 -2.04 2.04
CA ASP A 187 -20.69 -2.49 0.64
C ASP A 187 -19.88 -1.50 -0.20
N ALA A 188 -19.97 -0.22 0.10
CA ALA A 188 -19.27 0.86 -0.61
C ALA A 188 -17.86 1.13 -0.06
N MET A 189 -17.49 0.57 1.10
CA MET A 189 -16.17 0.80 1.70
C MET A 189 -15.06 0.28 0.80
N MET A 190 -14.09 1.14 0.50
CA MET A 190 -12.90 0.80 -0.27
C MET A 190 -11.66 1.00 0.58
N LEU A 191 -11.12 -0.10 1.09
CA LEU A 191 -9.90 -0.11 1.89
C LEU A 191 -8.76 -0.82 1.16
N PRO A 192 -7.51 -0.44 1.42
CA PRO A 192 -6.35 -1.15 0.88
C PRO A 192 -6.11 -2.51 1.54
N VAL A 193 -6.80 -2.79 2.64
CA VAL A 193 -6.76 -4.04 3.43
C VAL A 193 -8.08 -4.80 3.31
N GLU A 194 -8.02 -6.10 3.48
CA GLU A 194 -9.22 -6.95 3.58
C GLU A 194 -9.70 -6.94 5.04
N ILE A 195 -10.98 -6.63 5.24
CA ILE A 195 -11.64 -6.67 6.54
C ILE A 195 -13.00 -7.37 6.41
N ALA A 196 -13.48 -7.97 7.50
CA ALA A 196 -14.88 -8.36 7.63
C ALA A 196 -15.52 -7.53 8.74
N VAL A 197 -16.75 -7.08 8.49
CA VAL A 197 -17.51 -6.23 9.41
C VAL A 197 -18.80 -6.95 9.77
N SER A 198 -19.06 -7.11 11.07
CA SER A 198 -20.35 -7.46 11.60
C SER A 198 -20.82 -6.42 12.59
N TYR A 199 -22.13 -6.22 12.72
CA TYR A 199 -22.64 -5.17 13.59
C TYR A 199 -23.98 -5.54 14.24
N GLU A 200 -24.27 -4.84 15.36
CA GLU A 200 -25.54 -4.86 16.06
C GLU A 200 -25.94 -3.43 16.43
N LEU A 201 -27.15 -3.01 16.03
CA LEU A 201 -27.71 -1.69 16.37
C LEU A 201 -28.59 -1.79 17.61
N ARG A 202 -28.32 -0.94 18.61
CA ARG A 202 -29.11 -0.83 19.86
C ARG A 202 -29.47 0.64 20.10
N GLY A 203 -30.67 1.02 19.68
CA GLY A 203 -31.10 2.41 19.73
C GLY A 203 -30.20 3.28 18.85
N SER A 204 -29.47 4.24 19.44
CA SER A 204 -28.50 5.11 18.77
C SER A 204 -27.05 4.62 18.89
N GLU A 205 -26.83 3.46 19.47
CA GLU A 205 -25.50 2.87 19.67
C GLU A 205 -25.28 1.69 18.72
N LEU A 206 -24.21 1.73 17.95
CA LEU A 206 -23.82 0.70 17.01
C LEU A 206 -22.62 -0.09 17.55
N TRP A 207 -22.78 -1.39 17.68
CA TRP A 207 -21.71 -2.30 18.08
C TRP A 207 -21.15 -2.95 16.82
N VAL A 208 -19.85 -2.82 16.60
CA VAL A 208 -19.16 -3.24 15.39
C VAL A 208 -18.04 -4.20 15.77
N ASP A 209 -18.02 -5.34 15.10
CA ASP A 209 -16.98 -6.35 15.25
C ASP A 209 -16.21 -6.45 13.94
N LEU A 210 -14.89 -6.21 14.00
CA LEU A 210 -14.00 -6.17 12.85
C LEU A 210 -13.06 -7.36 12.86
N ASP A 211 -12.99 -8.07 11.73
CA ASP A 211 -11.87 -8.94 11.42
C ASP A 211 -10.77 -8.09 10.80
N LEU A 212 -9.68 -7.90 11.55
CA LEU A 212 -8.59 -7.01 11.18
C LEU A 212 -7.56 -7.77 10.32
N PRO A 213 -6.78 -7.06 9.48
CA PRO A 213 -5.66 -7.68 8.79
C PRO A 213 -4.64 -8.23 9.79
N GLU A 214 -3.92 -9.27 9.38
CA GLU A 214 -2.82 -9.82 10.16
C GLU A 214 -1.53 -9.03 9.90
N LEU A 215 -0.56 -9.16 10.83
CA LEU A 215 0.76 -8.53 10.67
C LEU A 215 1.45 -9.00 9.38
N GLU A 216 1.24 -10.26 9.03
CA GLU A 216 1.79 -10.94 7.85
C GLU A 216 1.19 -10.45 6.53
N ASP A 217 0.05 -9.77 6.57
CA ASP A 217 -0.59 -9.18 5.38
C ASP A 217 0.11 -7.89 4.94
N LEU A 218 0.88 -7.27 5.84
CA LEU A 218 1.64 -6.07 5.52
C LEU A 218 2.92 -6.41 4.74
N PRO A 219 3.35 -5.54 3.80
CA PRO A 219 4.60 -5.72 3.09
C PRO A 219 5.81 -5.75 4.03
N ASP A 220 6.53 -6.87 4.07
CA ASP A 220 7.73 -7.05 4.88
C ASP A 220 9.00 -6.43 4.27
N LYS A 221 8.89 -5.90 3.04
CA LYS A 221 10.00 -5.35 2.26
C LYS A 221 9.73 -3.91 1.87
N GLU A 222 10.82 -3.14 1.78
CA GLU A 222 10.80 -1.78 1.29
C GLU A 222 11.88 -1.57 0.22
N TYR A 223 11.69 -0.56 -0.60
CA TYR A 223 12.61 -0.17 -1.66
C TYR A 223 13.27 1.15 -1.28
N VAL A 224 14.60 1.17 -1.29
CA VAL A 224 15.40 2.35 -0.97
C VAL A 224 16.37 2.64 -2.09
N THR A 225 16.66 3.92 -2.33
CA THR A 225 17.69 4.34 -3.27
C THR A 225 19.03 4.43 -2.54
N LEU A 226 20.06 3.81 -3.09
CA LEU A 226 21.42 3.90 -2.58
C LEU A 226 22.06 5.24 -2.97
N ALA A 227 23.21 5.58 -2.37
CA ALA A 227 23.99 6.75 -2.73
C ALA A 227 24.41 6.76 -4.22
N SER A 228 24.57 5.57 -4.82
CA SER A 228 24.81 5.40 -6.26
C SER A 228 23.60 5.73 -7.15
N GLY A 229 22.42 5.93 -6.56
CA GLY A 229 21.14 6.06 -7.25
C GLY A 229 20.46 4.73 -7.56
N ALA A 230 21.10 3.58 -7.34
CA ALA A 230 20.50 2.30 -7.62
C ALA A 230 19.39 1.95 -6.62
N LEU A 231 18.31 1.35 -7.12
CA LEU A 231 17.21 0.84 -6.30
C LEU A 231 17.63 -0.46 -5.61
N ARG A 232 17.39 -0.54 -4.31
CA ARG A 232 17.64 -1.74 -3.51
C ARG A 232 16.42 -2.11 -2.69
N GLN A 233 16.03 -3.37 -2.75
CA GLN A 233 15.06 -3.96 -1.85
C GLN A 233 15.75 -4.40 -0.55
N ARG A 234 15.16 -4.08 0.60
CA ARG A 234 15.60 -4.57 1.91
C ARG A 234 14.39 -5.02 2.74
N SER A 235 14.61 -5.90 3.70
CA SER A 235 13.57 -6.26 4.67
C SER A 235 13.38 -5.13 5.67
N ARG A 236 12.13 -4.87 6.04
CA ARG A 236 11.79 -3.95 7.13
C ARG A 236 12.18 -4.55 8.48
N THR A 237 12.50 -3.72 9.44
CA THR A 237 12.72 -4.18 10.80
C THR A 237 11.41 -4.62 11.44
N GLN A 238 11.45 -5.57 12.34
CA GLN A 238 10.26 -6.02 13.07
C GLN A 238 9.59 -4.88 13.86
N GLU A 239 10.39 -3.94 14.36
CA GLU A 239 9.88 -2.76 15.06
C GLU A 239 9.11 -1.84 14.10
N ALA A 240 9.68 -1.51 12.95
CA ALA A 240 9.01 -0.69 11.93
C ALA A 240 7.72 -1.36 11.43
N LEU A 241 7.76 -2.68 11.18
CA LEU A 241 6.58 -3.41 10.71
C LEU A 241 5.45 -3.41 11.74
N ARG A 242 5.77 -3.55 13.03
CA ARG A 242 4.77 -3.49 14.11
C ARG A 242 4.22 -2.08 14.34
N ASP A 243 5.05 -1.05 14.17
CA ASP A 243 4.58 0.34 14.24
C ASP A 243 3.61 0.65 13.11
N ASP A 244 3.93 0.24 11.88
CA ASP A 244 3.06 0.40 10.73
C ASP A 244 1.77 -0.42 10.86
N TYR A 245 1.86 -1.64 11.40
CA TYR A 245 0.69 -2.46 11.70
C TYR A 245 -0.22 -1.80 12.74
N ALA A 246 0.35 -1.23 13.80
CA ALA A 246 -0.44 -0.51 14.79
C ALA A 246 -1.20 0.69 14.19
N LYS A 247 -0.53 1.48 13.32
CA LYS A 247 -1.18 2.56 12.57
C LYS A 247 -2.29 2.05 11.67
N CYS A 248 -2.09 0.92 11.01
CA CYS A 248 -3.10 0.28 10.18
C CYS A 248 -4.33 -0.13 11.02
N VAL A 249 -4.13 -0.81 12.15
CA VAL A 249 -5.21 -1.27 13.04
C VAL A 249 -6.04 -0.09 13.56
N TYR A 250 -5.39 0.95 14.10
CA TYR A 250 -6.09 2.14 14.56
C TYR A 250 -6.76 2.88 13.40
N GLY A 251 -6.09 2.98 12.26
CA GLY A 251 -6.61 3.61 11.05
C GLY A 251 -7.86 2.95 10.51
N VAL A 252 -7.89 1.62 10.45
CA VAL A 252 -9.09 0.85 10.05
C VAL A 252 -10.26 1.10 10.98
N SER A 253 -10.01 1.04 12.29
CA SER A 253 -11.04 1.27 13.30
C SER A 253 -11.67 2.66 13.19
N ILE A 254 -10.84 3.71 12.97
CA ILE A 254 -11.28 5.10 12.80
C ILE A 254 -12.03 5.27 11.47
N PHE A 255 -11.51 4.73 10.38
CA PHE A 255 -12.13 4.81 9.05
C PHE A 255 -13.53 4.19 9.06
N VAL A 256 -13.66 2.98 9.62
CA VAL A 256 -14.95 2.29 9.70
C VAL A 256 -15.93 3.09 10.54
N ALA A 257 -15.52 3.58 11.71
CA ALA A 257 -16.38 4.39 12.56
C ALA A 257 -16.81 5.71 11.87
N ALA A 258 -15.89 6.41 11.20
CA ALA A 258 -16.20 7.63 10.45
C ALA A 258 -17.22 7.38 9.33
N SER A 259 -17.02 6.30 8.56
CA SER A 259 -17.90 5.92 7.46
C SER A 259 -19.32 5.60 7.97
N LEU A 260 -19.41 4.87 9.08
CA LEU A 260 -20.67 4.50 9.69
C LEU A 260 -21.37 5.71 10.35
N PHE A 261 -20.64 6.64 10.96
CA PHE A 261 -21.21 7.90 11.43
C PHE A 261 -21.72 8.76 10.27
N ASP A 262 -21.02 8.80 9.14
CA ASP A 262 -21.46 9.58 7.96
C ASP A 262 -22.67 8.95 7.26
N SER A 263 -22.85 7.62 7.36
CA SER A 263 -23.97 6.89 6.75
C SER A 263 -25.33 7.18 7.38
N SER A 264 -25.37 7.44 8.69
CA SER A 264 -26.62 7.74 9.39
C SER A 264 -26.44 8.72 10.55
N PRO A 265 -27.20 9.85 10.57
CA PRO A 265 -27.19 10.78 11.68
C PRO A 265 -27.82 10.22 12.97
N GLY A 266 -28.61 9.14 12.87
CA GLY A 266 -29.21 8.46 14.02
C GLY A 266 -28.23 7.69 14.90
N ILE A 267 -27.00 7.47 14.43
CA ILE A 267 -25.95 6.81 15.22
C ILE A 267 -25.19 7.84 16.03
N GLU A 268 -25.28 7.80 17.36
CA GLU A 268 -24.60 8.72 18.28
C GLU A 268 -23.29 8.15 18.83
N ARG A 269 -23.23 6.83 19.01
CA ARG A 269 -22.04 6.11 19.51
C ARG A 269 -21.77 4.87 18.69
N ILE A 270 -20.48 4.55 18.53
CA ILE A 270 -20.03 3.32 17.89
C ILE A 270 -19.00 2.66 18.79
N VAL A 271 -19.26 1.41 19.16
CA VAL A 271 -18.29 0.58 19.88
C VAL A 271 -17.65 -0.34 18.84
N VAL A 272 -16.37 -0.13 18.57
CA VAL A 272 -15.61 -0.96 17.63
C VAL A 272 -14.77 -1.94 18.41
N SER A 273 -14.92 -3.24 18.13
CA SER A 273 -14.05 -4.29 18.64
C SER A 273 -13.34 -4.97 17.48
N GLY A 274 -12.02 -5.06 17.54
CA GLY A 274 -11.20 -5.63 16.48
C GLY A 274 -10.49 -6.90 16.93
N ARG A 275 -10.61 -7.94 16.13
CA ARG A 275 -9.99 -9.26 16.35
C ARG A 275 -9.06 -9.63 15.22
N THR A 276 -8.10 -10.48 15.54
CA THR A 276 -7.17 -11.11 14.58
C THR A 276 -7.17 -12.62 14.78
N GLN A 277 -6.75 -13.35 13.76
CA GLN A 277 -6.62 -14.80 13.83
C GLN A 277 -5.21 -15.18 14.27
N ARG A 278 -5.10 -15.84 15.41
CA ARG A 278 -3.81 -16.30 15.93
C ARG A 278 -3.80 -17.80 16.12
N ARG A 279 -2.60 -18.39 16.01
CA ARG A 279 -2.41 -19.80 16.34
C ARG A 279 -2.14 -19.95 17.82
N ASP A 280 -2.94 -20.78 18.50
CA ASP A 280 -2.68 -21.17 19.87
C ASP A 280 -1.46 -22.11 19.97
N ARG A 281 -1.12 -22.54 21.19
CA ARG A 281 0.02 -23.44 21.43
C ARG A 281 -0.17 -24.82 20.78
N GLU A 282 -1.39 -25.21 20.53
CA GLU A 282 -1.78 -26.45 19.85
C GLU A 282 -1.87 -26.31 18.34
N GLY A 283 -1.58 -25.10 17.79
CA GLY A 283 -1.61 -24.80 16.36
C GLY A 283 -3.00 -24.56 15.78
N ARG A 284 -4.05 -24.45 16.63
CA ARG A 284 -5.41 -24.13 16.20
C ARG A 284 -5.55 -22.63 15.97
N ILE A 285 -6.32 -22.25 14.98
CA ILE A 285 -6.64 -20.85 14.70
C ILE A 285 -7.72 -20.39 15.69
N CYS A 286 -7.45 -19.35 16.44
CA CYS A 286 -8.34 -18.74 17.40
C CYS A 286 -8.48 -17.26 17.10
N ASP A 287 -9.71 -16.76 17.14
CA ASP A 287 -10.00 -15.33 17.05
C ASP A 287 -9.66 -14.67 18.39
N GLU A 288 -8.79 -13.69 18.36
CA GLU A 288 -8.33 -12.95 19.54
C GLU A 288 -8.57 -11.46 19.38
N TYR A 289 -9.35 -10.87 20.29
CA TYR A 289 -9.56 -9.43 20.30
C TYR A 289 -8.30 -8.69 20.75
N ILE A 290 -7.93 -7.66 20.01
CA ILE A 290 -6.72 -6.86 20.26
C ILE A 290 -7.02 -5.39 20.55
N ILE A 291 -8.17 -4.89 20.09
CA ILE A 291 -8.68 -3.54 20.38
C ILE A 291 -10.18 -3.59 20.67
N SER A 292 -10.64 -2.68 21.53
CA SER A 292 -12.06 -2.33 21.68
C SER A 292 -12.16 -0.88 22.13
N VAL A 293 -13.02 -0.06 21.49
CA VAL A 293 -13.08 1.39 21.71
C VAL A 293 -14.49 1.90 21.55
N LYS A 294 -14.86 2.90 22.38
CA LYS A 294 -16.17 3.58 22.35
C LYS A 294 -16.02 4.96 21.72
N TYR A 295 -16.35 5.09 20.46
CA TYR A 295 -16.35 6.35 19.72
C TYR A 295 -17.64 7.14 19.90
N THR A 296 -17.55 8.45 19.88
CA THR A 296 -18.70 9.36 19.95
C THR A 296 -18.76 10.25 18.72
N ARG A 297 -19.97 10.46 18.19
CA ARG A 297 -20.18 11.30 17.01
C ARG A 297 -19.62 12.73 17.16
N PRO A 298 -19.84 13.48 18.29
CA PRO A 298 -19.33 14.83 18.39
C PRO A 298 -17.81 14.96 18.23
N ALA A 299 -17.04 13.96 18.66
CA ALA A 299 -15.59 13.96 18.49
C ALA A 299 -15.19 13.84 17.02
N PHE A 300 -15.90 13.01 16.24
CA PHE A 300 -15.66 12.85 14.82
C PHE A 300 -16.09 14.08 14.01
N GLU A 301 -17.20 14.72 14.38
CA GLU A 301 -17.68 15.96 13.74
C GLU A 301 -16.73 17.15 13.98
N ALA A 302 -16.04 17.16 15.13
CA ALA A 302 -15.14 18.23 15.53
C ALA A 302 -13.72 18.07 14.97
N THR A 303 -13.34 16.87 14.50
CA THR A 303 -11.96 16.53 14.17
C THR A 303 -11.76 16.41 12.67
N ASP A 304 -10.67 16.98 12.16
CA ASP A 304 -10.19 16.70 10.79
C ASP A 304 -9.36 15.40 10.78
N LEU A 305 -10.02 14.32 10.40
CA LEU A 305 -9.43 12.99 10.39
C LEU A 305 -8.30 12.80 9.36
N THR A 306 -8.13 13.74 8.43
CA THR A 306 -7.08 13.65 7.39
C THR A 306 -5.69 13.94 7.92
N SER A 307 -5.59 14.59 9.09
CA SER A 307 -4.33 15.07 9.67
C SER A 307 -4.04 14.55 11.09
N ILE A 308 -4.83 13.57 11.58
CA ILE A 308 -4.66 13.03 12.93
C ILE A 308 -3.50 12.03 13.02
N ASP A 309 -2.97 11.87 14.24
CA ASP A 309 -2.26 10.65 14.64
C ASP A 309 -3.30 9.60 15.03
N PRO A 310 -3.42 8.47 14.30
CA PRO A 310 -4.45 7.46 14.56
C PRO A 310 -4.35 6.84 15.96
N GLU A 311 -3.14 6.63 16.47
CA GLU A 311 -2.93 6.09 17.82
C GLU A 311 -3.40 7.08 18.90
N ALA A 312 -2.96 8.34 18.80
CA ALA A 312 -3.34 9.36 19.76
C ALA A 312 -4.86 9.60 19.75
N PHE A 313 -5.48 9.62 18.57
CA PHE A 313 -6.93 9.78 18.44
C PHE A 313 -7.68 8.59 19.04
N PHE A 314 -7.28 7.35 18.73
CA PHE A 314 -7.87 6.14 19.32
C PHE A 314 -7.77 6.15 20.85
N LEU A 315 -6.59 6.46 21.41
CA LEU A 315 -6.34 6.47 22.84
C LEU A 315 -7.06 7.59 23.59
N SER A 316 -7.58 8.61 22.89
CA SER A 316 -8.37 9.68 23.52
C SER A 316 -9.78 9.24 23.95
N PHE A 317 -10.23 8.08 23.49
CA PHE A 317 -11.54 7.50 23.84
C PHE A 317 -11.41 6.43 24.91
N GLU A 318 -12.55 6.07 25.53
CA GLU A 318 -12.62 4.88 26.37
C GLU A 318 -12.30 3.65 25.54
N ASN A 319 -11.21 2.98 25.87
CA ASN A 319 -10.70 1.86 25.06
C ASN A 319 -10.15 0.74 25.94
N ARG A 320 -10.12 -0.44 25.33
CA ARG A 320 -9.38 -1.61 25.83
C ARG A 320 -8.36 -1.97 24.74
N CYS A 321 -7.10 -1.63 24.96
CA CYS A 321 -6.00 -1.94 24.08
C CYS A 321 -4.74 -2.08 24.92
N LEU A 322 -4.01 -3.17 24.74
CA LEU A 322 -2.77 -3.44 25.43
C LEU A 322 -1.68 -3.76 24.43
N THR A 323 -0.62 -2.97 24.44
CA THR A 323 0.55 -3.21 23.60
C THR A 323 1.82 -3.38 24.44
N THR A 324 2.81 -4.06 23.90
CA THR A 324 4.16 -4.05 24.43
C THR A 324 4.87 -2.75 24.06
N LYS A 325 6.06 -2.50 24.62
CA LYS A 325 6.93 -1.37 24.22
C LYS A 325 7.28 -1.41 22.72
N THR A 326 7.26 -2.59 22.11
CA THR A 326 7.55 -2.82 20.69
C THR A 326 6.28 -2.94 19.84
N LYS A 327 5.17 -2.33 20.28
CA LYS A 327 3.88 -2.28 19.55
C LYS A 327 3.26 -3.65 19.23
N LEU A 328 3.59 -4.71 19.98
CA LEU A 328 2.91 -6.00 19.84
C LEU A 328 1.59 -5.96 20.63
N PHE A 329 0.47 -6.11 19.95
CA PHE A 329 -0.84 -6.18 20.58
C PHE A 329 -0.99 -7.45 21.42
N LYS A 330 -1.58 -7.29 22.61
CA LYS A 330 -1.96 -8.41 23.50
C LYS A 330 -3.45 -8.65 23.36
N VAL A 331 -3.84 -9.87 23.68
CA VAL A 331 -5.25 -10.25 23.77
C VAL A 331 -5.94 -9.46 24.87
N ILE A 332 -7.11 -8.94 24.57
CA ILE A 332 -7.97 -8.20 25.49
C ILE A 332 -9.37 -8.84 25.54
N ARG A 333 -10.16 -8.51 26.56
CA ARG A 333 -11.60 -8.76 26.55
C ARG A 333 -12.28 -7.52 25.95
N PRO A 334 -13.03 -7.64 24.85
CA PRO A 334 -13.73 -6.48 24.26
C PRO A 334 -14.83 -5.96 25.18
N PHE A 335 -15.34 -4.76 24.91
CA PHE A 335 -16.61 -4.32 25.49
C PHE A 335 -17.73 -5.26 25.04
N ASP A 336 -18.63 -5.56 25.96
CA ASP A 336 -19.76 -6.48 25.69
C ASP A 336 -21.06 -5.67 25.76
N PRO A 337 -21.92 -5.72 24.72
CA PRO A 337 -23.21 -5.06 24.73
C PRO A 337 -24.16 -5.54 25.83
N HIS A 338 -23.88 -6.68 26.48
CA HIS A 338 -24.66 -7.27 27.55
C HIS A 338 -24.07 -7.04 28.95
N GLU A 339 -22.89 -6.41 29.06
CA GLU A 339 -22.32 -5.95 30.33
C GLU A 339 -22.88 -4.56 30.63
N GLY A 340 -24.01 -4.46 31.33
CA GLY A 340 -24.63 -3.26 31.88
C GLY A 340 -24.65 -3.31 33.38
#